data_c5e28531383a83f4ada32315c59daeac
#
_entry.id   c5e28531383a83f4ada32315c59daeac
#
_cell.length_a   1.000
_cell.length_b   1.000
_cell.length_c   1.000
_cell.angle_alpha   90.00
_cell.angle_beta   90.00
_cell.angle_gamma   90.00
#
_symmetry.space_group_name_H-M   'P 1'
#
loop_
_entity.id
_entity.type
_entity.pdbx_description
1 polymer ?
#
loop_
_entity_poly.entity_id
_entity_poly.type
_entity_poly.pdbx_seq_one_letter_code
_entity_poly.pdbx_strand_id
1 'polypeptide(L)'
;GLGGLMYKAINKELIDQHNQSQKSNLDFDFEYLEQKLKKSNIDIHAIKEQIKKFQVAVPTWGVGTGGTRFARFPSIGEPQNIFDKIEDCAVINDLIGFTQKVSPHFPWDNVEDFKELKEFANSYGIGFDVVNSNTFQDPSDGSASFKYGSLTNSSQEARDKAIEVNTQSIDNGKILGSKGLTVWVGDGGNFPGQMSFSKSLERYIDSMKKIYAHLPKDWTVLLEHKPYEPAFYSTVISDWGTSYICAKELGDQAMCLVDLGHHLPNTNIEMVVSRLIDVNKLGGFHFNDSKFGDDDLDAGSINPYEL
;
A
#
# COMPACT_ATOMS: atom_id res chain seq x y z
N GLY A 1 -8.12 32.26 -17.60
CA GLY A 1 -9.26 31.46 -17.99
C GLY A 1 -9.26 30.20 -17.18
N LEU A 2 -10.28 29.96 -16.38
CA LEU A 2 -10.52 28.71 -15.68
C LEU A 2 -10.83 27.64 -16.73
N GLY A 3 -9.82 27.00 -17.27
CA GLY A 3 -9.98 25.74 -17.97
C GLY A 3 -10.50 24.75 -16.94
N GLY A 4 -11.74 24.27 -17.11
CA GLY A 4 -12.30 23.26 -16.25
C GLY A 4 -11.33 22.09 -16.16
N LEU A 5 -11.21 21.52 -14.97
CA LEU A 5 -10.46 20.30 -14.71
C LEU A 5 -10.91 19.25 -15.74
N MET A 6 -10.04 18.94 -16.68
CA MET A 6 -10.31 18.00 -17.75
C MET A 6 -9.40 16.80 -17.58
N TYR A 7 -9.97 15.66 -17.22
CA TYR A 7 -9.23 14.41 -17.15
C TYR A 7 -8.84 13.95 -18.57
N LYS A 8 -7.65 13.39 -18.73
CA LYS A 8 -7.19 12.91 -20.04
C LYS A 8 -8.05 11.78 -20.61
N ALA A 9 -8.56 10.90 -19.73
CA ALA A 9 -9.28 9.70 -20.15
C ALA A 9 -10.81 9.86 -20.13
N ILE A 10 -11.39 10.56 -19.13
CA ILE A 10 -12.82 10.72 -18.95
C ILE A 10 -13.13 12.16 -18.56
N ASN A 11 -14.09 12.77 -19.25
CA ASN A 11 -14.50 14.14 -18.96
C ASN A 11 -15.28 14.18 -17.64
N LYS A 12 -14.93 15.10 -16.74
CA LYS A 12 -15.62 15.29 -15.45
C LYS A 12 -17.14 15.54 -15.63
N GLU A 13 -17.53 16.26 -16.65
CA GLU A 13 -18.94 16.50 -16.95
C GLU A 13 -19.73 15.21 -17.20
N LEU A 14 -19.12 14.23 -17.89
CA LEU A 14 -19.73 12.91 -18.08
C LEU A 14 -19.89 12.14 -16.77
N ILE A 15 -18.89 12.26 -15.86
CA ILE A 15 -18.98 11.65 -14.53
C ILE A 15 -20.11 12.27 -13.73
N ASP A 16 -20.21 13.59 -13.71
CA ASP A 16 -21.25 14.32 -13.00
C ASP A 16 -22.65 13.97 -13.54
N GLN A 17 -22.81 13.88 -14.86
CA GLN A 17 -24.05 13.43 -15.50
C GLN A 17 -24.41 11.99 -15.11
N HIS A 18 -23.44 11.09 -15.12
CA HIS A 18 -23.65 9.70 -14.69
C HIS A 18 -24.11 9.64 -13.24
N ASN A 19 -23.40 10.31 -12.33
CA ASN A 19 -23.74 10.33 -10.92
C ASN A 19 -25.14 10.91 -10.67
N GLN A 20 -25.49 11.98 -11.37
CA GLN A 20 -26.82 12.57 -11.29
C GLN A 20 -27.91 11.61 -11.78
N SER A 21 -27.63 10.84 -12.84
CA SER A 21 -28.61 9.85 -13.37
C SER A 21 -28.89 8.70 -12.39
N GLN A 22 -27.93 8.36 -11.52
CA GLN A 22 -28.06 7.29 -10.52
C GLN A 22 -28.71 7.76 -9.21
N LYS A 23 -28.82 9.08 -9.00
CA LYS A 23 -29.21 9.63 -7.70
C LYS A 23 -30.57 9.12 -7.21
N SER A 24 -31.57 9.07 -8.06
CA SER A 24 -32.91 8.61 -7.67
C SER A 24 -32.95 7.14 -7.25
N ASN A 25 -32.20 6.29 -7.93
CA ASN A 25 -32.05 4.87 -7.57
C ASN A 25 -31.36 4.70 -6.25
N LEU A 26 -30.24 5.43 -6.03
CA LEU A 26 -29.48 5.39 -4.78
C LEU A 26 -30.31 5.92 -3.60
N ASP A 27 -31.07 6.99 -3.77
CA ASP A 27 -31.97 7.53 -2.75
C ASP A 27 -33.03 6.50 -2.37
N PHE A 28 -33.64 5.84 -3.36
CA PHE A 28 -34.64 4.77 -3.15
C PHE A 28 -34.03 3.59 -2.37
N ASP A 29 -32.87 3.09 -2.77
CA ASP A 29 -32.18 1.98 -2.11
C ASP A 29 -31.80 2.35 -0.67
N PHE A 30 -31.35 3.58 -0.44
CA PHE A 30 -31.01 4.07 0.88
C PHE A 30 -32.24 4.13 1.81
N GLU A 31 -33.35 4.68 1.33
CA GLU A 31 -34.61 4.74 2.10
C GLU A 31 -35.12 3.34 2.46
N TYR A 32 -35.06 2.41 1.51
CA TYR A 32 -35.44 1.01 1.74
C TYR A 32 -34.56 0.36 2.82
N LEU A 33 -33.24 0.53 2.72
CA LEU A 33 -32.31 0.00 3.69
C LEU A 33 -32.51 0.63 5.08
N GLU A 34 -32.77 1.94 5.15
CA GLU A 34 -33.08 2.64 6.39
C GLU A 34 -34.29 2.02 7.09
N GLN A 35 -35.38 1.81 6.36
CA GLN A 35 -36.58 1.19 6.94
C GLN A 35 -36.32 -0.22 7.43
N LYS A 36 -35.54 -1.00 6.68
CA LYS A 36 -35.16 -2.37 7.05
C LYS A 36 -34.33 -2.40 8.33
N LEU A 37 -33.34 -1.52 8.47
CA LEU A 37 -32.44 -1.46 9.61
C LEU A 37 -33.14 -0.92 10.87
N LYS A 38 -34.07 0.01 10.72
CA LYS A 38 -34.93 0.50 11.85
C LYS A 38 -35.68 -0.62 12.56
N LYS A 39 -36.11 -1.66 11.84
CA LYS A 39 -36.79 -2.83 12.44
C LYS A 39 -35.89 -3.61 13.40
N SER A 40 -34.56 -3.48 13.24
CA SER A 40 -33.55 -4.09 14.11
C SER A 40 -32.92 -3.09 15.09
N ASN A 41 -33.52 -1.92 15.27
CA ASN A 41 -33.00 -0.80 16.08
C ASN A 41 -31.61 -0.34 15.67
N ILE A 42 -31.32 -0.38 14.37
CA ILE A 42 -30.04 0.08 13.81
C ILE A 42 -30.25 1.43 13.12
N ASP A 43 -29.44 2.42 13.47
CA ASP A 43 -29.43 3.75 12.85
C ASP A 43 -28.47 3.76 11.66
N ILE A 44 -29.04 3.82 10.44
CA ILE A 44 -28.26 3.87 9.19
C ILE A 44 -27.38 5.11 9.11
N HIS A 45 -27.81 6.25 9.68
CA HIS A 45 -27.02 7.48 9.65
C HIS A 45 -25.77 7.37 10.52
N ALA A 46 -25.84 6.69 11.68
CA ALA A 46 -24.70 6.39 12.52
C ALA A 46 -23.70 5.48 11.79
N ILE A 47 -24.19 4.46 11.07
CA ILE A 47 -23.36 3.58 10.23
C ILE A 47 -22.68 4.40 9.13
N LYS A 48 -23.44 5.24 8.44
CA LYS A 48 -22.92 6.10 7.36
C LYS A 48 -21.79 7.01 7.83
N GLU A 49 -21.93 7.61 9.02
CA GLU A 49 -20.89 8.44 9.62
C GLU A 49 -19.63 7.62 10.00
N GLN A 50 -19.79 6.37 10.43
CA GLN A 50 -18.66 5.47 10.67
C GLN A 50 -17.94 5.09 9.36
N ILE A 51 -18.71 4.77 8.31
CA ILE A 51 -18.15 4.43 6.99
C ILE A 51 -17.39 5.62 6.39
N LYS A 52 -17.88 6.85 6.56
CA LYS A 52 -17.18 8.06 6.09
C LYS A 52 -15.82 8.27 6.74
N LYS A 53 -15.61 7.75 7.95
CA LYS A 53 -14.32 7.81 8.65
C LYS A 53 -13.33 6.78 8.11
N PHE A 54 -13.82 5.74 7.46
CA PHE A 54 -13.00 4.72 6.83
C PHE A 54 -12.43 5.27 5.52
N GLN A 55 -11.11 5.37 5.45
CA GLN A 55 -10.41 5.90 4.29
C GLN A 55 -9.73 4.76 3.52
N VAL A 56 -9.99 4.70 2.22
CA VAL A 56 -9.33 3.79 1.30
C VAL A 56 -8.38 4.61 0.44
N ALA A 57 -7.12 4.20 0.38
CA ALA A 57 -6.14 4.78 -0.51
C ALA A 57 -5.99 3.90 -1.76
N VAL A 58 -5.85 4.54 -2.92
CA VAL A 58 -5.50 3.85 -4.17
C VAL A 58 -3.98 3.78 -4.27
N PRO A 59 -3.38 2.58 -4.36
CA PRO A 59 -1.95 2.47 -4.59
C PRO A 59 -1.61 2.87 -6.03
N THR A 60 -0.53 3.61 -6.23
CA THR A 60 -0.14 4.08 -7.56
C THR A 60 0.16 2.94 -8.52
N TRP A 61 0.64 1.82 -8.02
CA TRP A 61 0.85 0.62 -8.85
C TRP A 61 -0.44 -0.06 -9.29
N GLY A 62 -1.57 0.23 -8.66
CA GLY A 62 -2.89 -0.26 -9.06
C GLY A 62 -3.46 0.44 -10.31
N VAL A 63 -2.94 1.60 -10.67
CA VAL A 63 -3.34 2.39 -11.85
C VAL A 63 -2.19 2.63 -12.83
N GLY A 64 -1.01 2.12 -12.54
CA GLY A 64 0.19 2.28 -13.38
C GLY A 64 0.60 0.97 -14.06
N THR A 65 1.82 0.97 -14.59
CA THR A 65 2.44 -0.18 -15.23
C THR A 65 2.50 -1.36 -14.26
N GLY A 66 1.79 -2.44 -14.61
CA GLY A 66 1.80 -3.69 -13.87
C GLY A 66 3.04 -4.52 -14.13
N GLY A 67 3.23 -5.57 -13.32
CA GLY A 67 4.32 -6.51 -13.49
C GLY A 67 4.77 -7.16 -12.19
N THR A 68 5.90 -7.84 -12.29
CA THR A 68 6.54 -8.52 -11.16
C THR A 68 7.83 -7.80 -10.76
N ARG A 69 8.48 -8.28 -9.70
CA ARG A 69 9.83 -7.88 -9.31
C ARG A 69 10.84 -7.91 -10.49
N PHE A 70 10.67 -8.84 -11.42
CA PHE A 70 11.64 -9.11 -12.49
C PHE A 70 11.32 -8.36 -13.79
N ALA A 71 10.06 -7.99 -14.01
CA ALA A 71 9.63 -7.31 -15.24
C ALA A 71 8.38 -6.47 -15.02
N ARG A 72 8.27 -5.36 -15.75
CA ARG A 72 7.10 -4.50 -15.84
C ARG A 72 6.54 -4.55 -17.26
N PHE A 73 5.22 -4.60 -17.36
CA PHE A 73 4.51 -4.80 -18.62
C PHE A 73 3.61 -3.59 -18.91
N PRO A 74 4.11 -2.57 -19.65
CA PRO A 74 3.30 -1.42 -19.99
C PRO A 74 2.15 -1.79 -20.91
N SER A 75 0.98 -1.19 -20.66
CA SER A 75 -0.23 -1.34 -21.47
C SER A 75 -0.53 -0.05 -22.22
N ILE A 76 -1.27 -0.17 -23.35
CA ILE A 76 -1.68 1.00 -24.12
C ILE A 76 -2.63 1.85 -23.30
N GLY A 77 -2.36 3.17 -23.19
CA GLY A 77 -3.20 4.12 -22.48
C GLY A 77 -3.03 4.15 -20.97
N GLU A 78 -2.09 3.36 -20.41
CA GLU A 78 -1.81 3.44 -18.97
C GLU A 78 -1.09 4.74 -18.60
N PRO A 79 -1.22 5.21 -17.35
CA PRO A 79 -0.47 6.34 -16.82
C PRO A 79 1.04 6.13 -16.92
N GLN A 80 1.77 7.17 -17.36
CA GLN A 80 3.22 7.11 -17.57
C GLN A 80 4.03 7.63 -16.37
N ASN A 81 3.41 8.45 -15.52
CA ASN A 81 4.04 9.06 -14.36
C ASN A 81 3.02 9.29 -13.24
N ILE A 82 3.50 9.75 -12.10
CA ILE A 82 2.64 9.97 -10.91
C ILE A 82 1.53 11.00 -11.17
N PHE A 83 1.75 12.02 -12.00
CA PHE A 83 0.72 13.02 -12.32
C PHE A 83 -0.45 12.38 -13.08
N ASP A 84 -0.16 11.54 -14.07
CA ASP A 84 -1.17 10.78 -14.81
C ASP A 84 -1.94 9.81 -13.87
N LYS A 85 -1.22 9.16 -12.95
CA LYS A 85 -1.83 8.27 -11.95
C LYS A 85 -2.78 9.01 -11.02
N ILE A 86 -2.45 10.23 -10.60
CA ILE A 86 -3.31 11.07 -9.76
C ILE A 86 -4.58 11.46 -10.50
N GLU A 87 -4.49 11.80 -11.78
CA GLU A 87 -5.68 12.06 -12.60
C GLU A 87 -6.62 10.86 -12.64
N ASP A 88 -6.10 9.66 -12.85
CA ASP A 88 -6.90 8.42 -12.85
C ASP A 88 -7.51 8.15 -11.47
N CYS A 89 -6.76 8.37 -10.39
CA CYS A 89 -7.27 8.24 -9.02
C CYS A 89 -8.37 9.25 -8.72
N ALA A 90 -8.26 10.47 -9.26
CA ALA A 90 -9.29 11.49 -9.13
C ALA A 90 -10.59 11.09 -9.83
N VAL A 91 -10.51 10.46 -11.01
CA VAL A 91 -11.67 9.87 -11.70
C VAL A 91 -12.34 8.80 -10.83
N ILE A 92 -11.55 7.89 -10.26
CA ILE A 92 -12.06 6.85 -9.37
C ILE A 92 -12.78 7.47 -8.17
N ASN A 93 -12.17 8.48 -7.53
CA ASN A 93 -12.78 9.17 -6.40
C ASN A 93 -14.10 9.87 -6.79
N ASP A 94 -14.15 10.53 -7.93
CA ASP A 94 -15.37 11.19 -8.41
C ASP A 94 -16.51 10.19 -8.67
N LEU A 95 -16.20 8.96 -9.06
CA LEU A 95 -17.18 7.89 -9.27
C LEU A 95 -17.62 7.21 -7.97
N ILE A 96 -16.71 6.97 -7.04
CA ILE A 96 -16.95 6.17 -5.82
C ILE A 96 -17.21 7.06 -4.60
N GLY A 97 -16.51 8.18 -4.46
CA GLY A 97 -16.76 9.18 -3.43
C GLY A 97 -15.99 9.02 -2.12
N PHE A 98 -15.11 8.00 -1.94
CA PHE A 98 -14.34 7.80 -0.71
C PHE A 98 -12.89 7.36 -0.90
N THR A 99 -12.35 7.40 -2.11
CA THR A 99 -10.95 7.13 -2.44
C THR A 99 -10.18 8.43 -2.63
N GLN A 100 -10.17 9.29 -1.60
CA GLN A 100 -9.60 10.64 -1.67
C GLN A 100 -8.08 10.65 -1.47
N LYS A 101 -7.45 9.50 -1.29
CA LYS A 101 -6.02 9.40 -1.03
C LYS A 101 -5.34 8.43 -1.98
N VAL A 102 -4.06 8.71 -2.24
CA VAL A 102 -3.17 7.92 -3.07
C VAL A 102 -1.98 7.49 -2.21
N SER A 103 -1.56 6.23 -2.38
CA SER A 103 -0.37 5.69 -1.73
C SER A 103 0.75 5.56 -2.77
N PRO A 104 1.74 6.46 -2.77
CA PRO A 104 2.82 6.44 -3.77
C PRO A 104 3.87 5.38 -3.45
N HIS A 105 4.65 5.04 -4.47
CA HIS A 105 5.69 4.03 -4.42
C HIS A 105 7.03 4.59 -4.90
N PHE A 106 8.01 4.69 -4.01
CA PHE A 106 9.31 5.25 -4.34
C PHE A 106 10.36 4.15 -4.53
N PRO A 107 11.30 4.32 -5.50
CA PRO A 107 11.53 5.50 -6.34
C PRO A 107 10.68 5.60 -7.62
N TRP A 108 9.74 4.68 -7.89
CA TRP A 108 8.94 4.70 -9.14
C TRP A 108 8.21 6.02 -9.37
N ASP A 109 7.67 6.61 -8.30
CA ASP A 109 6.89 7.83 -8.35
C ASP A 109 7.72 9.08 -8.00
N ASN A 110 9.04 9.01 -8.06
CA ASN A 110 9.91 10.15 -7.83
C ASN A 110 9.64 11.28 -8.82
N VAL A 111 9.67 12.49 -8.31
CA VAL A 111 9.58 13.75 -9.06
C VAL A 111 10.69 14.69 -8.63
N GLU A 112 10.94 15.74 -9.43
CA GLU A 112 11.93 16.75 -9.08
C GLU A 112 11.43 17.68 -7.98
N ASP A 113 10.13 18.01 -7.98
CA ASP A 113 9.50 18.89 -6.99
C ASP A 113 8.27 18.23 -6.35
N PHE A 114 8.43 17.77 -5.12
CA PHE A 114 7.34 17.15 -4.35
C PHE A 114 6.29 18.16 -3.86
N LYS A 115 6.63 19.44 -3.76
CA LYS A 115 5.65 20.50 -3.43
C LYS A 115 4.71 20.73 -4.60
N GLU A 116 5.25 20.77 -5.82
CA GLU A 116 4.45 20.82 -7.05
C GLU A 116 3.50 19.63 -7.14
N LEU A 117 4.00 18.43 -6.87
CA LEU A 117 3.19 17.21 -6.86
C LEU A 117 2.04 17.30 -5.83
N LYS A 118 2.33 17.78 -4.63
CA LYS A 118 1.32 17.98 -3.59
C LYS A 118 0.24 18.97 -4.02
N GLU A 119 0.65 20.11 -4.57
CA GLU A 119 -0.28 21.14 -5.07
C GLU A 119 -1.14 20.61 -6.22
N PHE A 120 -0.53 19.88 -7.15
CA PHE A 120 -1.24 19.23 -8.24
C PHE A 120 -2.31 18.26 -7.73
N ALA A 121 -1.97 17.37 -6.82
CA ALA A 121 -2.92 16.43 -6.23
C ALA A 121 -4.05 17.15 -5.49
N ASN A 122 -3.73 18.18 -4.71
CA ASN A 122 -4.70 19.00 -4.00
C ASN A 122 -5.69 19.67 -4.96
N SER A 123 -5.25 20.08 -6.15
CA SER A 123 -6.12 20.68 -7.17
C SER A 123 -7.22 19.72 -7.66
N TYR A 124 -7.00 18.43 -7.54
CA TYR A 124 -7.97 17.37 -7.83
C TYR A 124 -8.70 16.84 -6.57
N GLY A 125 -8.46 17.44 -5.41
CA GLY A 125 -9.03 16.97 -4.14
C GLY A 125 -8.42 15.65 -3.65
N ILE A 126 -7.21 15.30 -4.12
CA ILE A 126 -6.49 14.09 -3.75
C ILE A 126 -5.37 14.43 -2.75
N GLY A 127 -5.29 13.67 -1.66
CA GLY A 127 -4.19 13.70 -0.71
C GLY A 127 -3.31 12.45 -0.81
N PHE A 128 -2.28 12.38 0.02
CA PHE A 128 -1.37 11.24 0.08
C PHE A 128 -1.55 10.48 1.40
N ASP A 129 -1.67 9.17 1.30
CA ASP A 129 -1.63 8.24 2.43
C ASP A 129 -0.18 7.79 2.67
N VAL A 130 0.03 6.64 3.29
CA VAL A 130 1.38 6.08 3.51
C VAL A 130 2.15 5.96 2.20
N VAL A 131 3.46 6.18 2.28
CA VAL A 131 4.36 5.95 1.16
C VAL A 131 4.91 4.52 1.23
N ASN A 132 5.32 3.98 0.09
CA ASN A 132 5.92 2.65 -0.03
C ASN A 132 7.34 2.78 -0.57
N SER A 133 8.26 2.02 -0.01
CA SER A 133 9.64 1.94 -0.51
C SER A 133 9.83 0.69 -1.37
N ASN A 134 10.66 0.82 -2.41
CA ASN A 134 11.04 -0.27 -3.30
C ASN A 134 12.53 -0.53 -3.19
N THR A 135 12.90 -1.67 -2.62
CA THR A 135 14.27 -2.19 -2.60
C THR A 135 14.37 -3.58 -3.23
N PHE A 136 13.31 -4.03 -3.92
CA PHE A 136 13.30 -5.29 -4.65
C PHE A 136 13.76 -5.16 -6.10
N GLN A 137 13.98 -3.95 -6.59
CA GLN A 137 14.65 -3.66 -7.86
C GLN A 137 15.93 -2.85 -7.58
N ASP A 138 16.94 -3.05 -8.40
CA ASP A 138 18.19 -2.30 -8.29
C ASP A 138 17.95 -0.80 -8.49
N PRO A 139 18.69 0.07 -7.78
CA PRO A 139 18.67 1.50 -8.04
C PRO A 139 19.00 1.79 -9.51
N SER A 140 18.22 2.70 -10.13
CA SER A 140 18.38 3.05 -11.54
C SER A 140 19.72 3.71 -11.87
N ASP A 141 20.41 4.29 -10.88
CA ASP A 141 21.71 4.91 -11.01
C ASP A 141 22.89 3.92 -10.98
N GLY A 142 22.61 2.62 -10.78
CA GLY A 142 23.62 1.58 -10.70
C GLY A 142 24.49 1.61 -9.43
N SER A 143 24.12 2.38 -8.41
CA SER A 143 24.89 2.58 -7.17
C SER A 143 25.02 1.34 -6.30
N ALA A 144 24.12 0.35 -6.46
CA ALA A 144 24.14 -0.92 -5.74
C ALA A 144 23.36 -1.98 -6.50
N SER A 145 23.53 -3.25 -6.10
CA SER A 145 22.69 -4.36 -6.56
C SER A 145 21.97 -5.00 -5.38
N PHE A 146 20.66 -5.16 -5.50
CA PHE A 146 19.80 -5.86 -4.55
C PHE A 146 19.52 -7.32 -4.94
N LYS A 147 20.24 -7.82 -5.94
CA LYS A 147 20.05 -9.20 -6.44
C LYS A 147 20.12 -10.26 -5.34
N TYR A 148 20.99 -10.07 -4.37
CA TYR A 148 21.19 -10.98 -3.24
C TYR A 148 20.64 -10.43 -1.92
N GLY A 149 19.69 -9.54 -1.99
CA GLY A 149 19.04 -8.90 -0.87
C GLY A 149 19.26 -7.38 -0.82
N SER A 150 18.40 -6.71 -0.09
CA SER A 150 18.46 -5.27 0.15
C SER A 150 18.81 -4.98 1.62
N LEU A 151 17.82 -4.82 2.48
CA LEU A 151 18.00 -4.60 3.92
C LEU A 151 18.66 -5.79 4.63
N THR A 152 18.67 -6.97 4.03
CA THR A 152 19.27 -8.20 4.57
C THR A 152 20.58 -8.60 3.90
N ASN A 153 21.02 -7.85 2.88
CA ASN A 153 22.21 -8.18 2.09
C ASN A 153 23.45 -8.35 2.99
N SER A 154 24.31 -9.31 2.67
CA SER A 154 25.59 -9.49 3.37
C SER A 154 26.55 -8.30 3.14
N SER A 155 26.42 -7.59 2.03
CA SER A 155 27.16 -6.36 1.75
C SER A 155 26.60 -5.17 2.54
N GLN A 156 27.45 -4.52 3.34
CA GLN A 156 27.08 -3.30 4.06
C GLN A 156 26.71 -2.17 3.10
N GLU A 157 27.41 -2.04 1.98
CA GLU A 157 27.13 -1.03 0.97
C GLU A 157 25.71 -1.17 0.38
N ALA A 158 25.30 -2.40 0.06
CA ALA A 158 23.94 -2.67 -0.42
C ALA A 158 22.89 -2.36 0.66
N ARG A 159 23.13 -2.76 1.92
CA ARG A 159 22.21 -2.42 3.02
C ARG A 159 22.10 -0.91 3.23
N ASP A 160 23.22 -0.20 3.22
CA ASP A 160 23.24 1.26 3.40
C ASP A 160 22.45 1.96 2.29
N LYS A 161 22.56 1.49 1.05
CA LYS A 161 21.75 2.01 -0.07
C LYS A 161 20.26 1.71 0.10
N ALA A 162 19.90 0.52 0.54
CA ALA A 162 18.51 0.16 0.82
C ALA A 162 17.93 0.99 1.97
N ILE A 163 18.70 1.27 3.01
CA ILE A 163 18.33 2.17 4.09
C ILE A 163 18.10 3.59 3.54
N GLU A 164 19.00 4.08 2.70
CA GLU A 164 18.88 5.40 2.06
C GLU A 164 17.59 5.52 1.24
N VAL A 165 17.24 4.52 0.44
CA VAL A 165 15.97 4.50 -0.32
C VAL A 165 14.77 4.69 0.63
N ASN A 166 14.77 4.01 1.77
CA ASN A 166 13.71 4.11 2.76
C ASN A 166 13.66 5.48 3.46
N THR A 167 14.80 6.00 3.87
CA THR A 167 14.87 7.33 4.54
C THR A 167 14.50 8.46 3.58
N GLN A 168 14.89 8.37 2.32
CA GLN A 168 14.46 9.31 1.28
C GLN A 168 12.95 9.22 1.03
N SER A 169 12.38 8.02 1.06
CA SER A 169 10.93 7.83 0.95
C SER A 169 10.17 8.52 2.10
N ILE A 170 10.70 8.45 3.31
CA ILE A 170 10.16 9.19 4.46
C ILE A 170 10.22 10.70 4.21
N ASP A 171 11.37 11.22 3.78
CA ASP A 171 11.55 12.66 3.53
C ASP A 171 10.60 13.18 2.43
N ASN A 172 10.44 12.43 1.35
CA ASN A 172 9.49 12.75 0.30
C ASN A 172 8.05 12.71 0.82
N GLY A 173 7.71 11.70 1.59
CA GLY A 173 6.38 11.56 2.20
C GLY A 173 6.05 12.69 3.17
N LYS A 174 7.02 13.22 3.90
CA LYS A 174 6.84 14.40 4.78
C LYS A 174 6.38 15.61 3.98
N ILE A 175 6.98 15.87 2.83
CA ILE A 175 6.58 16.99 1.95
C ILE A 175 5.16 16.77 1.45
N LEU A 176 4.80 15.56 1.08
CA LEU A 176 3.46 15.20 0.59
C LEU A 176 2.37 15.21 1.68
N GLY A 177 2.74 15.24 2.94
CA GLY A 177 1.80 15.18 4.07
C GLY A 177 1.45 13.77 4.53
N SER A 178 2.20 12.76 4.08
CA SER A 178 2.09 11.37 4.55
C SER A 178 2.49 11.24 6.02
N LYS A 179 2.04 10.19 6.67
CA LYS A 179 2.30 9.88 8.09
C LYS A 179 2.79 8.45 8.31
N GLY A 180 3.15 7.75 7.25
CA GLY A 180 3.59 6.37 7.35
C GLY A 180 4.43 5.91 6.17
N LEU A 181 5.25 4.90 6.43
CA LEU A 181 6.05 4.18 5.44
C LEU A 181 5.72 2.70 5.50
N THR A 182 5.35 2.11 4.39
CA THR A 182 5.25 0.66 4.25
C THR A 182 6.53 0.10 3.68
N VAL A 183 7.08 -0.90 4.35
CA VAL A 183 8.29 -1.61 3.93
C VAL A 183 7.95 -3.07 3.65
N TRP A 184 8.08 -3.46 2.39
CA TRP A 184 8.09 -4.85 1.95
C TRP A 184 9.43 -5.15 1.31
N VAL A 185 10.04 -6.28 1.67
CA VAL A 185 11.31 -6.73 1.10
C VAL A 185 11.12 -8.05 0.35
N GLY A 186 11.68 -8.12 -0.86
CA GLY A 186 11.72 -9.35 -1.63
C GLY A 186 12.94 -10.24 -1.33
N ASP A 187 13.70 -9.90 -0.30
CA ASP A 187 14.89 -10.64 0.13
C ASP A 187 14.51 -12.03 0.62
N GLY A 188 15.27 -13.04 0.25
CA GLY A 188 14.97 -14.39 0.72
C GLY A 188 15.89 -15.47 0.14
N GLY A 189 15.60 -16.72 0.51
CA GLY A 189 16.30 -17.90 0.06
C GLY A 189 15.59 -19.17 0.50
N ASN A 190 15.98 -20.33 -0.08
CA ASN A 190 15.31 -21.60 0.16
C ASN A 190 16.02 -22.49 1.18
N PHE A 191 17.32 -22.32 1.35
CA PHE A 191 18.12 -23.16 2.25
C PHE A 191 19.35 -22.41 2.76
N PRO A 192 19.93 -22.87 3.90
CA PRO A 192 21.05 -22.17 4.55
C PRO A 192 22.29 -21.98 3.69
N GLY A 193 22.47 -22.79 2.64
CA GLY A 193 23.57 -22.63 1.68
C GLY A 193 23.43 -21.42 0.76
N GLN A 194 22.21 -20.92 0.58
CA GLN A 194 21.95 -19.68 -0.20
C GLN A 194 22.09 -18.44 0.66
N MET A 195 21.63 -18.52 1.92
CA MET A 195 21.77 -17.43 2.89
C MET A 195 21.68 -17.98 4.31
N SER A 196 22.29 -17.29 5.26
CA SER A 196 22.07 -17.57 6.67
C SER A 196 20.74 -16.98 7.12
N PHE A 197 19.78 -17.81 7.51
CA PHE A 197 18.44 -17.39 7.93
C PHE A 197 18.49 -16.50 9.20
N SER A 198 19.33 -16.86 10.18
CA SER A 198 19.47 -16.03 11.38
C SER A 198 20.17 -14.71 11.10
N LYS A 199 21.22 -14.71 10.32
CA LYS A 199 21.95 -13.49 9.97
C LYS A 199 21.13 -12.55 9.09
N SER A 200 20.33 -13.06 8.17
CA SER A 200 19.47 -12.23 7.33
C SER A 200 18.42 -11.50 8.17
N LEU A 201 17.82 -12.16 9.15
CA LEU A 201 16.86 -11.53 10.06
C LEU A 201 17.54 -10.49 10.97
N GLU A 202 18.71 -10.79 11.52
CA GLU A 202 19.51 -9.80 12.28
C GLU A 202 19.79 -8.55 11.45
N ARG A 203 20.24 -8.72 10.21
CA ARG A 203 20.52 -7.60 9.29
C ARG A 203 19.28 -6.80 8.98
N TYR A 204 18.13 -7.46 8.78
CA TYR A 204 16.85 -6.80 8.58
C TYR A 204 16.51 -5.91 9.77
N ILE A 205 16.57 -6.44 10.98
CA ILE A 205 16.27 -5.70 12.20
C ILE A 205 17.24 -4.52 12.37
N ASP A 206 18.53 -4.72 12.16
CA ASP A 206 19.55 -3.65 12.27
C ASP A 206 19.30 -2.54 11.24
N SER A 207 18.97 -2.91 10.00
CA SER A 207 18.62 -1.97 8.94
C SER A 207 17.34 -1.20 9.28
N MET A 208 16.31 -1.90 9.75
CA MET A 208 15.05 -1.29 10.16
C MET A 208 15.20 -0.36 11.37
N LYS A 209 16.10 -0.65 12.30
CA LYS A 209 16.41 0.26 13.43
C LYS A 209 16.91 1.62 12.93
N LYS A 210 17.73 1.63 11.89
CA LYS A 210 18.21 2.89 11.27
C LYS A 210 17.09 3.64 10.57
N ILE A 211 16.21 2.95 9.87
CA ILE A 211 15.03 3.54 9.23
C ILE A 211 14.07 4.08 10.30
N TYR A 212 13.81 3.29 11.33
CA TYR A 212 12.95 3.66 12.47
C TYR A 212 13.44 4.93 13.18
N ALA A 213 14.75 5.06 13.39
CA ALA A 213 15.35 6.25 13.98
C ALA A 213 15.13 7.53 13.13
N HIS A 214 14.88 7.40 11.84
CA HIS A 214 14.62 8.51 10.93
C HIS A 214 13.13 8.93 10.90
N LEU A 215 12.23 8.13 11.47
CA LEU A 215 10.80 8.43 11.47
C LEU A 215 10.50 9.70 12.29
N PRO A 216 9.69 10.63 11.77
CA PRO A 216 9.07 11.65 12.60
C PRO A 216 8.22 11.02 13.71
N LYS A 217 8.05 11.72 14.85
CA LYS A 217 7.33 11.18 16.02
C LYS A 217 5.88 10.79 15.74
N ASP A 218 5.24 11.44 14.78
CA ASP A 218 3.86 11.21 14.37
C ASP A 218 3.72 10.23 13.19
N TRP A 219 4.81 9.57 12.82
CA TRP A 219 4.84 8.58 11.75
C TRP A 219 4.80 7.16 12.28
N THR A 220 4.28 6.26 11.45
CA THR A 220 4.30 4.81 11.64
C THR A 220 5.06 4.14 10.50
N VAL A 221 5.87 3.14 10.81
CA VAL A 221 6.40 2.22 9.82
C VAL A 221 5.58 0.93 9.85
N LEU A 222 5.12 0.50 8.68
CA LEU A 222 4.31 -0.70 8.49
C LEU A 222 5.18 -1.79 7.87
N LEU A 223 5.33 -2.91 8.58
CA LEU A 223 6.08 -4.07 8.10
C LEU A 223 5.11 -5.02 7.40
N GLU A 224 5.33 -5.23 6.11
CA GLU A 224 4.52 -6.12 5.29
C GLU A 224 5.22 -7.46 5.09
N HIS A 225 4.52 -8.55 5.36
CA HIS A 225 5.01 -9.91 5.13
C HIS A 225 4.45 -10.50 3.84
N LYS A 226 5.19 -11.44 3.28
CA LYS A 226 4.80 -12.25 2.12
C LYS A 226 5.56 -13.58 2.18
N PRO A 227 4.90 -14.74 1.95
CA PRO A 227 5.59 -16.03 2.14
C PRO A 227 6.65 -16.32 1.09
N TYR A 228 6.42 -15.92 -0.16
CA TYR A 228 7.34 -16.19 -1.29
C TYR A 228 7.54 -14.98 -2.18
N GLU A 229 8.58 -15.05 -3.04
CA GLU A 229 8.78 -14.09 -4.12
C GLU A 229 9.40 -14.77 -5.36
N PRO A 230 8.72 -14.81 -6.47
CA PRO A 230 7.27 -14.99 -6.75
C PRO A 230 6.88 -16.49 -6.76
N ALA A 231 7.00 -17.19 -5.66
CA ALA A 231 6.93 -18.63 -5.41
C ALA A 231 8.24 -19.40 -5.67
N PHE A 232 9.34 -18.72 -5.93
CA PHE A 232 10.63 -19.37 -6.16
C PHE A 232 11.44 -19.59 -4.88
N TYR A 233 11.26 -18.75 -3.87
CA TYR A 233 11.96 -18.84 -2.59
C TYR A 233 11.16 -18.19 -1.47
N SER A 234 11.48 -18.61 -0.22
CA SER A 234 10.91 -17.98 0.98
C SER A 234 11.51 -16.62 1.22
N THR A 235 10.66 -15.63 1.50
CA THR A 235 11.12 -14.29 1.92
C THR A 235 11.59 -14.29 3.37
N VAL A 236 12.41 -13.32 3.75
CA VAL A 236 12.90 -13.18 5.13
C VAL A 236 11.76 -12.86 6.08
N ILE A 237 10.83 -12.00 5.68
CA ILE A 237 9.62 -11.68 6.45
C ILE A 237 8.45 -12.44 5.82
N SER A 238 8.39 -13.74 6.09
CA SER A 238 7.51 -14.68 5.40
C SER A 238 6.09 -14.76 5.96
N ASP A 239 5.88 -14.33 7.21
CA ASP A 239 4.63 -14.49 7.93
C ASP A 239 4.38 -13.37 8.94
N TRP A 240 3.15 -13.26 9.40
CA TRP A 240 2.74 -12.21 10.34
C TRP A 240 3.46 -12.33 11.70
N GLY A 241 3.82 -13.53 12.15
CA GLY A 241 4.53 -13.73 13.41
C GLY A 241 5.95 -13.17 13.35
N THR A 242 6.66 -13.39 12.25
CA THR A 242 7.97 -12.79 12.00
C THR A 242 7.86 -11.26 11.92
N SER A 243 6.89 -10.74 11.19
CA SER A 243 6.60 -9.30 11.12
C SER A 243 6.31 -8.71 12.51
N TYR A 244 5.50 -9.39 13.31
CA TYR A 244 5.19 -8.98 14.68
C TYR A 244 6.42 -8.93 15.59
N ILE A 245 7.27 -9.96 15.54
CA ILE A 245 8.51 -9.98 16.34
C ILE A 245 9.38 -8.77 15.98
N CYS A 246 9.55 -8.47 14.70
CA CYS A 246 10.32 -7.32 14.25
C CYS A 246 9.68 -5.99 14.69
N ALA A 247 8.38 -5.84 14.52
CA ALA A 247 7.67 -4.63 14.94
C ALA A 247 7.77 -4.39 16.45
N LYS A 248 7.68 -5.45 17.26
CA LYS A 248 7.87 -5.38 18.70
C LYS A 248 9.28 -4.96 19.09
N GLU A 249 10.28 -5.50 18.42
CA GLU A 249 11.70 -5.16 18.66
C GLU A 249 12.00 -3.69 18.31
N LEU A 250 11.38 -3.15 17.27
CA LEU A 250 11.61 -1.78 16.84
C LEU A 250 11.00 -0.74 17.78
N GLY A 251 9.75 -0.89 18.20
CA GLY A 251 9.10 0.03 19.11
C GLY A 251 7.64 0.38 18.72
N ASP A 252 7.08 1.38 19.39
CA ASP A 252 5.65 1.74 19.31
C ASP A 252 5.23 2.28 17.94
N GLN A 253 6.14 2.89 17.18
CA GLN A 253 5.86 3.41 15.85
C GLN A 253 5.93 2.34 14.74
N ALA A 254 6.31 1.10 15.08
CA ALA A 254 6.34 -0.02 14.13
C ALA A 254 5.09 -0.89 14.30
N MET A 255 4.39 -1.13 13.21
CA MET A 255 3.17 -1.90 13.13
C MET A 255 3.26 -2.94 12.02
N CYS A 256 2.34 -3.90 12.01
CA CYS A 256 2.23 -4.89 10.94
C CYS A 256 1.16 -4.46 9.93
N LEU A 257 1.49 -4.60 8.65
CA LEU A 257 0.52 -4.48 7.57
C LEU A 257 0.09 -5.88 7.14
N VAL A 258 -1.20 -6.10 7.06
CA VAL A 258 -1.79 -7.36 6.60
C VAL A 258 -2.25 -7.18 5.15
N ASP A 259 -1.56 -7.84 4.24
CA ASP A 259 -1.96 -7.99 2.85
C ASP A 259 -2.77 -9.29 2.75
N LEU A 260 -4.04 -9.22 2.36
CA LEU A 260 -4.96 -10.36 2.36
C LEU A 260 -4.51 -11.49 1.43
N GLY A 261 -3.77 -11.15 0.37
CA GLY A 261 -3.22 -12.10 -0.59
C GLY A 261 -1.85 -12.67 -0.23
N HIS A 262 -1.21 -12.22 0.86
CA HIS A 262 0.14 -12.61 1.24
C HIS A 262 0.17 -13.68 2.33
N HIS A 263 -0.69 -14.69 2.21
CA HIS A 263 -0.78 -15.81 3.15
C HIS A 263 -0.78 -17.14 2.41
N LEU A 264 -0.27 -18.18 3.09
CA LEU A 264 -0.38 -19.54 2.60
C LEU A 264 -1.86 -19.97 2.51
N PRO A 265 -2.21 -20.87 1.58
CA PRO A 265 -3.55 -21.44 1.52
C PRO A 265 -4.02 -21.94 2.90
N ASN A 266 -5.28 -21.73 3.20
CA ASN A 266 -5.93 -22.11 4.48
C ASN A 266 -5.43 -21.34 5.72
N THR A 267 -4.72 -20.24 5.58
CA THR A 267 -4.43 -19.35 6.70
C THR A 267 -5.73 -18.69 7.17
N ASN A 268 -5.99 -18.75 8.47
CA ASN A 268 -7.12 -18.02 9.06
C ASN A 268 -6.74 -16.56 9.29
N ILE A 269 -7.10 -15.71 8.32
CA ILE A 269 -6.73 -14.28 8.33
C ILE A 269 -7.46 -13.54 9.44
N GLU A 270 -8.71 -13.87 9.74
CA GLU A 270 -9.47 -13.27 10.85
C GLU A 270 -8.77 -13.49 12.19
N MET A 271 -8.19 -14.67 12.40
CA MET A 271 -7.39 -14.97 13.58
C MET A 271 -6.10 -14.14 13.63
N VAL A 272 -5.42 -13.97 12.50
CA VAL A 272 -4.22 -13.11 12.38
C VAL A 272 -4.56 -11.68 12.76
N VAL A 273 -5.63 -11.13 12.20
CA VAL A 273 -6.12 -9.77 12.47
C VAL A 273 -6.47 -9.60 13.94
N SER A 274 -7.26 -10.52 14.51
CA SER A 274 -7.64 -10.50 15.91
C SER A 274 -6.43 -10.47 16.84
N ARG A 275 -5.45 -11.34 16.61
CA ARG A 275 -4.21 -11.39 17.41
C ARG A 275 -3.38 -10.13 17.31
N LEU A 276 -3.27 -9.54 16.12
CA LEU A 276 -2.55 -8.28 15.94
C LEU A 276 -3.26 -7.10 16.62
N ILE A 277 -4.59 -7.10 16.65
CA ILE A 277 -5.36 -6.13 17.43
C ILE A 277 -5.06 -6.30 18.93
N ASP A 278 -5.13 -7.53 19.45
CA ASP A 278 -4.91 -7.82 20.87
C ASP A 278 -3.54 -7.35 21.37
N VAL A 279 -2.52 -7.42 20.53
CA VAL A 279 -1.16 -6.97 20.87
C VAL A 279 -0.87 -5.53 20.43
N ASN A 280 -1.87 -4.82 19.91
CA ASN A 280 -1.78 -3.43 19.44
C ASN A 280 -0.69 -3.23 18.34
N LYS A 281 -0.66 -4.15 17.38
CA LYS A 281 0.31 -4.13 16.27
C LYS A 281 -0.33 -4.20 14.89
N LEU A 282 -1.66 -4.15 14.79
CA LEU A 282 -2.32 -4.02 13.48
C LEU A 282 -2.23 -2.57 13.00
N GLY A 283 -1.51 -2.34 11.91
CA GLY A 283 -1.29 -1.01 11.34
C GLY A 283 -2.16 -0.69 10.13
N GLY A 284 -2.55 -1.68 9.37
CA GLY A 284 -3.35 -1.49 8.16
C GLY A 284 -3.46 -2.73 7.31
N PHE A 285 -4.13 -2.56 6.18
CA PHE A 285 -4.38 -3.63 5.21
C PHE A 285 -3.98 -3.23 3.80
N HIS A 286 -3.57 -4.24 3.01
CA HIS A 286 -3.71 -4.22 1.56
C HIS A 286 -4.82 -5.19 1.17
N PHE A 287 -5.80 -4.69 0.40
CA PHE A 287 -6.95 -5.50 -0.05
C PHE A 287 -6.67 -6.08 -1.41
N ASN A 288 -6.46 -7.38 -1.45
CA ASN A 288 -6.31 -8.19 -2.65
C ASN A 288 -6.75 -9.62 -2.34
N ASP A 289 -6.52 -10.55 -3.25
CA ASP A 289 -6.79 -11.96 -3.03
C ASP A 289 -5.67 -12.82 -3.63
N SER A 290 -5.57 -14.07 -3.21
CA SER A 290 -4.55 -14.99 -3.67
C SER A 290 -5.01 -16.42 -3.51
N LYS A 291 -4.68 -17.26 -4.50
CA LYS A 291 -4.83 -18.70 -4.40
C LYS A 291 -3.57 -19.37 -3.84
N PHE A 292 -2.39 -18.84 -4.16
CA PHE A 292 -1.10 -19.47 -3.86
C PHE A 292 -0.21 -18.67 -2.90
N GLY A 293 -0.60 -17.45 -2.50
CA GLY A 293 0.12 -16.64 -1.51
C GLY A 293 0.98 -15.53 -2.08
N ASP A 294 1.04 -15.35 -3.41
CA ASP A 294 1.81 -14.28 -4.06
C ASP A 294 1.19 -13.75 -5.36
N ASP A 295 -0.07 -14.05 -5.63
CA ASP A 295 -0.70 -13.82 -6.95
C ASP A 295 -1.27 -12.40 -7.11
N ASP A 296 -1.47 -11.64 -6.04
CA ASP A 296 -2.05 -10.28 -6.04
C ASP A 296 -3.30 -10.16 -6.93
N LEU A 297 -4.27 -11.05 -6.71
CA LEU A 297 -5.54 -11.08 -7.46
C LEU A 297 -6.51 -10.01 -6.93
N ASP A 298 -7.54 -9.70 -7.70
CA ASP A 298 -8.58 -8.77 -7.27
C ASP A 298 -9.25 -9.24 -5.98
N ALA A 299 -9.47 -8.32 -5.04
CA ALA A 299 -10.09 -8.63 -3.76
C ALA A 299 -11.45 -9.31 -3.93
N GLY A 300 -11.66 -10.42 -3.23
CA GLY A 300 -12.87 -11.24 -3.32
C GLY A 300 -12.94 -12.17 -4.53
N SER A 301 -11.92 -12.22 -5.39
CA SER A 301 -11.93 -13.07 -6.59
C SER A 301 -11.79 -14.56 -6.28
N ILE A 302 -11.11 -14.92 -5.19
CA ILE A 302 -10.94 -16.29 -4.71
C ILE A 302 -11.84 -16.56 -3.50
N ASN A 303 -11.87 -15.65 -2.54
CA ASN A 303 -12.70 -15.76 -1.33
C ASN A 303 -13.53 -14.49 -1.12
N PRO A 304 -14.77 -14.43 -1.67
CA PRO A 304 -15.62 -13.25 -1.56
C PRO A 304 -16.12 -12.98 -0.13
N TYR A 305 -15.98 -13.94 0.78
CA TYR A 305 -16.43 -13.82 2.18
C TYR A 305 -15.37 -13.22 3.10
N GLU A 306 -14.16 -13.02 2.65
CA GLU A 306 -13.05 -12.48 3.44
C GLU A 306 -13.08 -10.96 3.58
N LEU A 307 -13.71 -10.28 2.62
CA LEU A 307 -13.91 -8.84 2.64
C LEU A 307 -15.05 -8.46 3.60
#